data_dd8ba02bb48f2f3538be016093da0252
#
_entry.id   dd8ba02bb48f2f3538be016093da0252
#
_cell.length_a   1.000
_cell.length_b   1.000
_cell.length_c   1.000
_cell.angle_alpha   90.00
_cell.angle_beta   90.00
_cell.angle_gamma   90.00
#
_symmetry.space_group_name_H-M   'P 1'
#
loop_
_entity.id
_entity.type
_entity.pdbx_description
1 polymer ?
#
loop_
_entity_poly.entity_id
_entity_poly.type
_entity_poly.pdbx_seq_one_letter_code
_entity_poly.pdbx_strand_id
1 'polypeptide(L)'
;IGTGAVVGVMGALSKLYAAGQHNIEALAIWALIGALIMVPVSYSETLNSKIMGKTPKEYISYLISPKLGMVYAVCFVALSVFGFGGFQFSGIDSVSAIVASKFMGIETTFMQRYLFIVVPVIIIVALLVLSKRHEVFMDAMTYMIGTAIAAYFIFFTIFVIKTASYIPTYLHGMIQGMMNPVNAMLGVPLGFILGMQKIIQTAETGLGALAMAAQESDSEPREAAMIALIPTIVTVFVSIVVTSYIASYGVRNGIIHFPADTITRLTQLFETAQDVTGVFGLIVFSIFTVLSALTTILGSYYYMTKLFKSNHINTNIAIYLVLVFAAGTLAVFGANVVFEAV
;
A
#
# COMPACT_ATOMS: atom_id res chain seq x y z
N ILE A 1 4.08 -3.62 0.41
CA ILE A 1 3.86 -2.47 -0.49
C ILE A 1 2.73 -2.84 -1.43
N GLY A 2 1.64 -2.10 -1.38
CA GLY A 2 0.48 -2.27 -2.26
C GLY A 2 0.24 -1.01 -3.10
N THR A 3 -0.91 -0.95 -3.78
CA THR A 3 -1.34 0.27 -4.51
C THR A 3 -1.45 1.51 -3.63
N GLY A 4 -1.49 1.33 -2.30
CA GLY A 4 -1.39 2.41 -1.32
C GLY A 4 -0.18 3.32 -1.51
N ALA A 5 0.91 2.77 -2.06
CA ALA A 5 2.11 3.53 -2.41
C ALA A 5 1.86 4.63 -3.46
N VAL A 6 0.89 4.44 -4.32
CA VAL A 6 0.53 5.40 -5.38
C VAL A 6 -0.85 6.00 -5.11
N VAL A 7 -1.89 5.16 -5.14
CA VAL A 7 -3.29 5.61 -4.98
C VAL A 7 -3.54 6.27 -3.63
N GLY A 8 -3.05 5.65 -2.55
CA GLY A 8 -3.24 6.15 -1.20
C GLY A 8 -2.48 7.45 -0.94
N VAL A 9 -1.26 7.56 -1.45
CA VAL A 9 -0.46 8.79 -1.31
C VAL A 9 -1.09 9.93 -2.11
N MET A 10 -1.53 9.68 -3.35
CA MET A 10 -2.25 10.69 -4.14
C MET A 10 -3.52 11.17 -3.43
N GLY A 11 -4.25 10.28 -2.75
CA GLY A 11 -5.39 10.63 -1.91
C GLY A 11 -5.00 11.55 -0.74
N ALA A 12 -3.90 11.23 -0.04
CA ALA A 12 -3.40 12.05 1.05
C ALA A 12 -2.95 13.45 0.58
N LEU A 13 -2.24 13.53 -0.56
CA LEU A 13 -1.83 14.80 -1.16
C LEU A 13 -3.04 15.66 -1.56
N SER A 14 -4.07 15.05 -2.15
CA SER A 14 -5.31 15.74 -2.51
C SER A 14 -6.06 16.27 -1.27
N LYS A 15 -6.13 15.48 -0.19
CA LYS A 15 -6.73 15.92 1.09
C LYS A 15 -5.93 17.08 1.71
N LEU A 16 -4.61 17.00 1.67
CA LEU A 16 -3.72 18.04 2.19
C LEU A 16 -3.90 19.35 1.41
N TYR A 17 -3.94 19.26 0.09
CA TYR A 17 -4.18 20.41 -0.79
C TYR A 17 -5.55 21.04 -0.57
N ALA A 18 -6.61 20.23 -0.49
CA ALA A 18 -7.98 20.67 -0.23
C ALA A 18 -8.13 21.37 1.13
N ALA A 19 -7.31 21.02 2.10
CA ALA A 19 -7.27 21.70 3.40
C ALA A 19 -6.49 23.03 3.38
N GLY A 20 -5.93 23.44 2.23
CA GLY A 20 -5.19 24.68 2.06
C GLY A 20 -3.66 24.56 2.13
N GLN A 21 -3.12 23.36 2.26
CA GLN A 21 -1.67 23.11 2.21
C GLN A 21 -1.21 22.99 0.75
N HIS A 22 -0.86 24.10 0.12
CA HIS A 22 -0.42 24.09 -1.27
C HIS A 22 0.99 23.54 -1.49
N ASN A 23 1.85 23.58 -0.46
CA ASN A 23 3.13 22.87 -0.44
C ASN A 23 2.89 21.41 -0.05
N ILE A 24 2.37 20.62 -0.99
CA ILE A 24 2.00 19.20 -0.79
C ILE A 24 3.19 18.32 -0.44
N GLU A 25 4.40 18.74 -0.79
CA GLU A 25 5.69 18.13 -0.44
C GLU A 25 5.86 17.93 1.07
N ALA A 26 5.15 18.73 1.87
CA ALA A 26 5.12 18.60 3.33
C ALA A 26 4.70 17.20 3.80
N LEU A 27 3.89 16.47 3.01
CA LEU A 27 3.52 15.08 3.34
C LEU A 27 4.77 14.21 3.49
N ALA A 28 5.75 14.37 2.61
CA ALA A 28 6.97 13.56 2.63
C ALA A 28 7.80 13.80 3.90
N ILE A 29 8.03 15.04 4.28
CA ILE A 29 8.81 15.33 5.48
C ILE A 29 8.07 14.91 6.76
N TRP A 30 6.76 15.12 6.83
CA TRP A 30 5.95 14.65 7.95
C TRP A 30 5.91 13.11 8.06
N ALA A 31 5.90 12.41 6.93
CA ALA A 31 6.02 10.97 6.91
C ALA A 31 7.41 10.49 7.34
N LEU A 32 8.49 11.17 6.94
CA LEU A 32 9.83 10.85 7.42
C LEU A 32 9.95 11.02 8.94
N ILE A 33 9.37 12.10 9.49
CA ILE A 33 9.28 12.28 10.96
C ILE A 33 8.46 11.17 11.59
N GLY A 34 7.32 10.82 11.00
CA GLY A 34 6.48 9.71 11.46
C GLY A 34 7.22 8.37 11.43
N ALA A 35 8.06 8.12 10.43
CA ALA A 35 8.88 6.91 10.35
C ALA A 35 9.84 6.77 11.53
N LEU A 36 10.41 7.88 12.03
CA LEU A 36 11.28 7.85 13.21
C LEU A 36 10.53 7.34 14.46
N ILE A 37 9.21 7.54 14.51
CA ILE A 37 8.35 7.05 15.59
C ILE A 37 7.96 5.58 15.33
N MET A 38 7.68 5.23 14.06
CA MET A 38 7.17 3.90 13.73
C MET A 38 8.26 2.83 13.61
N VAL A 39 9.50 3.22 13.31
CA VAL A 39 10.66 2.29 13.27
C VAL A 39 10.88 1.59 14.62
N PRO A 40 10.93 2.27 15.78
CA PRO A 40 10.96 1.60 17.09
C PRO A 40 9.76 0.68 17.35
N VAL A 41 8.57 1.03 16.82
CA VAL A 41 7.38 0.16 16.96
C VAL A 41 7.57 -1.14 16.18
N SER A 42 8.04 -1.08 14.91
CA SER A 42 8.37 -2.27 14.11
C SER A 42 9.37 -3.18 14.82
N TYR A 43 10.42 -2.58 15.38
CA TYR A 43 11.43 -3.30 16.15
C TYR A 43 10.82 -4.03 17.33
N SER A 44 10.06 -3.31 18.16
CA SER A 44 9.50 -3.83 19.41
C SER A 44 8.47 -4.92 19.16
N GLU A 45 7.55 -4.75 18.19
CA GLU A 45 6.54 -5.76 17.90
C GLU A 45 7.17 -7.07 17.40
N THR A 46 8.20 -6.96 16.54
CA THR A 46 8.91 -8.12 16.01
C THR A 46 9.76 -8.81 17.08
N LEU A 47 10.52 -8.05 17.84
CA LEU A 47 11.37 -8.56 18.92
C LEU A 47 10.54 -9.34 19.95
N ASN A 48 9.46 -8.72 20.44
CA ASN A 48 8.60 -9.34 21.45
C ASN A 48 7.92 -10.61 20.92
N SER A 49 7.43 -10.59 19.69
CA SER A 49 6.83 -11.75 19.05
C SER A 49 7.82 -12.91 18.94
N LYS A 50 9.06 -12.64 18.53
CA LYS A 50 10.12 -13.66 18.43
C LYS A 50 10.54 -14.22 19.77
N ILE A 51 10.76 -13.36 20.79
CA ILE A 51 11.12 -13.80 22.15
C ILE A 51 10.03 -14.67 22.75
N MET A 52 8.76 -14.32 22.54
CA MET A 52 7.63 -15.08 23.05
C MET A 52 7.32 -16.33 22.24
N GLY A 53 7.83 -16.45 21.01
CA GLY A 53 7.46 -17.51 20.06
C GLY A 53 5.97 -17.51 19.72
N LYS A 54 5.31 -16.33 19.71
CA LYS A 54 3.87 -16.17 19.60
C LYS A 54 3.49 -15.14 18.55
N THR A 55 2.46 -15.47 17.78
CA THR A 55 1.80 -14.50 16.90
C THR A 55 1.05 -13.43 17.73
N PRO A 56 0.71 -12.28 17.13
CA PRO A 56 -0.04 -11.23 17.82
C PRO A 56 -1.32 -11.72 18.50
N LYS A 57 -2.10 -12.55 17.85
CA LYS A 57 -3.28 -13.19 18.44
C LYS A 57 -2.92 -14.00 19.70
N GLU A 58 -1.86 -14.79 19.62
CA GLU A 58 -1.44 -15.68 20.70
C GLU A 58 -0.89 -14.90 21.90
N TYR A 59 -0.06 -13.85 21.68
CA TYR A 59 0.44 -13.07 22.82
C TYR A 59 -0.63 -12.16 23.44
N ILE A 60 -1.55 -11.59 22.64
CA ILE A 60 -2.71 -10.85 23.17
C ILE A 60 -3.60 -11.80 24.00
N SER A 61 -3.83 -13.02 23.50
CA SER A 61 -4.60 -14.02 24.23
C SER A 61 -3.94 -14.41 25.56
N TYR A 62 -2.61 -14.50 25.59
CA TYR A 62 -1.82 -14.87 26.76
C TYR A 62 -1.70 -13.72 27.77
N LEU A 63 -1.39 -12.51 27.31
CA LEU A 63 -1.12 -11.37 28.19
C LEU A 63 -2.37 -10.66 28.68
N ILE A 64 -3.46 -10.69 27.91
CA ILE A 64 -4.68 -9.92 28.21
C ILE A 64 -5.89 -10.86 28.35
N SER A 65 -6.38 -11.40 27.24
CA SER A 65 -7.44 -12.42 27.27
C SER A 65 -7.63 -13.12 25.92
N PRO A 66 -8.08 -14.40 25.92
CA PRO A 66 -8.39 -15.14 24.68
C PRO A 66 -9.47 -14.45 23.83
N LYS A 67 -10.43 -13.77 24.46
CA LYS A 67 -11.48 -13.02 23.73
C LYS A 67 -10.89 -11.86 22.94
N LEU A 68 -10.00 -11.06 23.53
CA LEU A 68 -9.34 -9.96 22.85
C LEU A 68 -8.40 -10.44 21.74
N GLY A 69 -7.69 -11.55 21.94
CA GLY A 69 -6.90 -12.16 20.88
C GLY A 69 -7.75 -12.59 19.67
N MET A 70 -8.97 -13.10 19.91
CA MET A 70 -9.90 -13.46 18.85
C MET A 70 -10.46 -12.21 18.14
N VAL A 71 -10.86 -11.17 18.89
CA VAL A 71 -11.30 -9.89 18.33
C VAL A 71 -10.22 -9.29 17.43
N TYR A 72 -8.98 -9.23 17.93
CA TYR A 72 -7.85 -8.78 17.11
C TYR A 72 -7.74 -9.57 15.79
N ALA A 73 -7.77 -10.91 15.85
CA ALA A 73 -7.62 -11.73 14.67
C ALA A 73 -8.73 -11.50 13.64
N VAL A 74 -9.99 -11.37 14.08
CA VAL A 74 -11.13 -11.09 13.20
C VAL A 74 -11.01 -9.70 12.59
N CYS A 75 -10.71 -8.68 13.40
CA CYS A 75 -10.55 -7.31 12.92
C CYS A 75 -9.38 -7.20 11.95
N PHE A 76 -8.24 -7.85 12.23
CA PHE A 76 -7.08 -7.82 11.36
C PHE A 76 -7.35 -8.51 10.00
N VAL A 77 -8.02 -9.67 9.99
CA VAL A 77 -8.40 -10.33 8.72
C VAL A 77 -9.41 -9.49 7.95
N ALA A 78 -10.40 -8.91 8.63
CA ALA A 78 -11.35 -7.99 7.97
C ALA A 78 -10.61 -6.78 7.35
N LEU A 79 -9.70 -6.16 8.09
CA LEU A 79 -8.87 -5.07 7.59
C LEU A 79 -8.00 -5.51 6.41
N SER A 80 -7.32 -6.66 6.51
CA SER A 80 -6.41 -7.12 5.47
C SER A 80 -7.13 -7.52 4.18
N VAL A 81 -8.33 -8.10 4.25
CA VAL A 81 -9.08 -8.53 3.06
C VAL A 81 -9.91 -7.39 2.48
N PHE A 82 -10.71 -6.70 3.30
CA PHE A 82 -11.60 -5.65 2.82
C PHE A 82 -10.91 -4.29 2.75
N GLY A 83 -10.19 -3.88 3.78
CA GLY A 83 -9.45 -2.62 3.79
C GLY A 83 -8.31 -2.63 2.79
N PHE A 84 -7.28 -3.43 3.03
CA PHE A 84 -6.12 -3.47 2.14
C PHE A 84 -6.44 -4.16 0.81
N GLY A 85 -7.05 -5.35 0.83
CA GLY A 85 -7.39 -6.11 -0.37
C GLY A 85 -8.39 -5.39 -1.27
N GLY A 86 -9.47 -4.85 -0.70
CA GLY A 86 -10.47 -4.07 -1.44
C GLY A 86 -9.85 -2.86 -2.12
N PHE A 87 -8.96 -2.14 -1.42
CA PHE A 87 -8.21 -1.02 -1.99
C PHE A 87 -7.33 -1.44 -3.18
N GLN A 88 -6.74 -2.65 -3.16
CA GLN A 88 -5.97 -3.18 -4.29
C GLN A 88 -6.85 -3.42 -5.52
N PHE A 89 -8.04 -3.98 -5.34
CA PHE A 89 -8.97 -4.19 -6.45
C PHE A 89 -9.41 -2.87 -7.08
N SER A 90 -9.68 -1.84 -6.28
CA SER A 90 -9.96 -0.48 -6.77
C SER A 90 -8.78 0.10 -7.56
N GLY A 91 -7.55 -0.12 -7.08
CA GLY A 91 -6.33 0.30 -7.78
C GLY A 91 -6.15 -0.41 -9.12
N ILE A 92 -6.37 -1.73 -9.19
CA ILE A 92 -6.31 -2.52 -10.43
C ILE A 92 -7.38 -2.04 -11.42
N ASP A 93 -8.61 -1.82 -10.97
CA ASP A 93 -9.70 -1.29 -11.80
C ASP A 93 -9.31 0.07 -12.41
N SER A 94 -8.82 1.00 -11.59
CA SER A 94 -8.42 2.33 -12.03
C SER A 94 -7.27 2.29 -13.05
N VAL A 95 -6.22 1.49 -12.78
CA VAL A 95 -5.08 1.34 -13.70
C VAL A 95 -5.53 0.70 -15.00
N SER A 96 -6.41 -0.30 -14.96
CA SER A 96 -6.91 -0.95 -16.17
C SER A 96 -7.72 0.02 -17.05
N ALA A 97 -8.51 0.91 -16.46
CA ALA A 97 -9.20 1.98 -17.17
C ALA A 97 -8.22 2.92 -17.88
N ILE A 98 -7.16 3.34 -17.20
CA ILE A 98 -6.13 4.23 -17.74
C ILE A 98 -5.38 3.55 -18.89
N VAL A 99 -4.97 2.29 -18.71
CA VAL A 99 -4.24 1.53 -19.73
C VAL A 99 -5.11 1.33 -20.98
N ALA A 100 -6.38 0.95 -20.83
CA ALA A 100 -7.31 0.78 -21.92
C ALA A 100 -7.50 2.09 -22.71
N SER A 101 -7.73 3.20 -22.03
CA SER A 101 -7.90 4.51 -22.67
C SER A 101 -6.61 4.98 -23.36
N LYS A 102 -5.45 4.92 -22.67
CA LYS A 102 -4.18 5.48 -23.20
C LYS A 102 -3.51 4.61 -24.26
N PHE A 103 -3.56 3.26 -24.15
CA PHE A 103 -2.91 2.37 -25.10
C PHE A 103 -3.82 1.85 -26.19
N MET A 104 -5.10 1.62 -25.85
CA MET A 104 -6.04 1.00 -26.80
C MET A 104 -7.03 2.00 -27.37
N GLY A 105 -7.10 3.23 -26.83
CA GLY A 105 -8.09 4.23 -27.22
C GLY A 105 -9.53 3.79 -26.93
N ILE A 106 -9.72 2.88 -25.97
CA ILE A 106 -11.01 2.28 -25.66
C ILE A 106 -11.49 2.80 -24.30
N GLU A 107 -12.63 3.46 -24.28
CA GLU A 107 -13.33 3.77 -23.04
C GLU A 107 -14.03 2.52 -22.52
N THR A 108 -13.60 2.04 -21.37
CA THR A 108 -14.13 0.81 -20.75
C THR A 108 -15.23 1.14 -19.77
N THR A 109 -16.33 0.38 -19.85
CA THR A 109 -17.35 0.41 -18.83
C THR A 109 -16.87 -0.34 -17.58
N PHE A 110 -17.42 0.03 -16.46
CA PHE A 110 -17.24 -0.60 -15.18
C PHE A 110 -17.49 -2.12 -15.19
N MET A 111 -18.58 -2.60 -15.83
CA MET A 111 -18.87 -4.03 -15.95
C MET A 111 -17.84 -4.77 -16.80
N GLN A 112 -17.31 -4.13 -17.83
CA GLN A 112 -16.24 -4.71 -18.66
C GLN A 112 -14.98 -4.91 -17.84
N ARG A 113 -14.54 -3.91 -17.06
CA ARG A 113 -13.36 -4.03 -16.20
C ARG A 113 -13.56 -5.08 -15.11
N TYR A 114 -14.75 -5.13 -14.50
CA TYR A 114 -15.06 -6.18 -13.54
C TYR A 114 -14.90 -7.57 -14.14
N LEU A 115 -15.56 -7.86 -15.27
CA LEU A 115 -15.56 -9.19 -15.87
C LEU A 115 -14.20 -9.58 -16.48
N PHE A 116 -13.51 -8.64 -17.14
CA PHE A 116 -12.30 -8.96 -17.89
C PHE A 116 -10.99 -8.70 -17.14
N ILE A 117 -11.03 -8.00 -16.00
CA ILE A 117 -9.85 -7.69 -15.20
C ILE A 117 -9.99 -8.23 -13.76
N VAL A 118 -11.01 -7.78 -13.02
CA VAL A 118 -11.12 -8.11 -11.59
C VAL A 118 -11.42 -9.60 -11.39
N VAL A 119 -12.35 -10.16 -12.14
CA VAL A 119 -12.67 -11.61 -12.06
C VAL A 119 -11.46 -12.48 -12.43
N PRO A 120 -10.71 -12.26 -13.52
CA PRO A 120 -9.46 -12.96 -13.77
C PRO A 120 -8.42 -12.83 -12.65
N VAL A 121 -8.28 -11.66 -12.05
CA VAL A 121 -7.39 -11.48 -10.88
C VAL A 121 -7.84 -12.37 -9.72
N ILE A 122 -9.13 -12.39 -9.40
CA ILE A 122 -9.68 -13.27 -8.37
C ILE A 122 -9.41 -14.74 -8.69
N ILE A 123 -9.55 -15.14 -9.95
CA ILE A 123 -9.25 -16.52 -10.40
C ILE A 123 -7.76 -16.85 -10.22
N ILE A 124 -6.85 -15.95 -10.59
CA ILE A 124 -5.40 -16.15 -10.38
C ILE A 124 -5.09 -16.33 -8.89
N VAL A 125 -5.64 -15.47 -8.04
CA VAL A 125 -5.50 -15.58 -6.59
C VAL A 125 -6.04 -16.91 -6.09
N ALA A 126 -7.21 -17.31 -6.56
CA ALA A 126 -7.82 -18.59 -6.20
C ALA A 126 -6.96 -19.79 -6.61
N LEU A 127 -6.41 -19.78 -7.82
CA LEU A 127 -5.54 -20.87 -8.30
C LEU A 127 -4.27 -21.00 -7.46
N LEU A 128 -3.63 -19.87 -7.11
CA LEU A 128 -2.43 -19.86 -6.25
C LEU A 128 -2.75 -20.39 -4.85
N VAL A 129 -3.85 -19.96 -4.25
CA VAL A 129 -4.27 -20.41 -2.92
C VAL A 129 -4.70 -21.89 -2.92
N LEU A 130 -5.42 -22.32 -3.95
CA LEU A 130 -5.88 -23.71 -4.09
C LEU A 130 -4.74 -24.68 -4.40
N SER A 131 -3.61 -24.21 -4.91
CA SER A 131 -2.44 -25.05 -5.17
C SER A 131 -1.92 -25.72 -3.90
N LYS A 132 -2.15 -25.11 -2.72
CA LYS A 132 -1.68 -25.55 -1.40
C LYS A 132 -0.15 -25.74 -1.32
N ARG A 133 0.60 -25.24 -2.31
CA ARG A 133 2.05 -25.32 -2.37
C ARG A 133 2.63 -24.05 -1.76
N HIS A 134 2.99 -24.12 -0.49
CA HIS A 134 3.51 -22.97 0.26
C HIS A 134 4.74 -22.34 -0.43
N GLU A 135 5.67 -23.15 -0.90
CA GLU A 135 6.87 -22.70 -1.60
C GLU A 135 6.52 -21.89 -2.87
N VAL A 136 5.67 -22.46 -3.75
CA VAL A 136 5.24 -21.78 -4.98
C VAL A 136 4.54 -20.47 -4.68
N PHE A 137 3.73 -20.43 -3.62
CA PHE A 137 3.05 -19.22 -3.17
C PHE A 137 4.02 -18.15 -2.70
N MET A 138 4.98 -18.51 -1.84
CA MET A 138 5.99 -17.59 -1.31
C MET A 138 6.95 -17.09 -2.40
N ASP A 139 7.39 -17.97 -3.29
CA ASP A 139 8.23 -17.62 -4.43
C ASP A 139 7.51 -16.64 -5.37
N ALA A 140 6.25 -16.90 -5.70
CA ALA A 140 5.45 -16.01 -6.53
C ALA A 140 5.35 -14.61 -5.91
N MET A 141 5.06 -14.51 -4.62
CA MET A 141 5.02 -13.23 -3.92
C MET A 141 6.38 -12.52 -3.94
N THR A 142 7.46 -13.24 -3.67
CA THR A 142 8.82 -12.69 -3.62
C THR A 142 9.24 -12.14 -4.99
N TYR A 143 9.04 -12.91 -6.06
CA TYR A 143 9.36 -12.48 -7.42
C TYR A 143 8.52 -11.30 -7.89
N MET A 144 7.20 -11.32 -7.60
CA MET A 144 6.31 -10.22 -7.97
C MET A 144 6.71 -8.91 -7.30
N ILE A 145 6.92 -8.92 -5.98
CA ILE A 145 7.27 -7.69 -5.26
C ILE A 145 8.69 -7.23 -5.59
N GLY A 146 9.63 -8.13 -5.71
CA GLY A 146 11.00 -7.82 -6.11
C GLY A 146 11.06 -7.15 -7.48
N THR A 147 10.36 -7.71 -8.46
CA THR A 147 10.25 -7.13 -9.81
C THR A 147 9.57 -5.77 -9.79
N ALA A 148 8.46 -5.63 -9.05
CA ALA A 148 7.74 -4.37 -8.93
C ALA A 148 8.62 -3.26 -8.34
N ILE A 149 9.29 -3.53 -7.23
CA ILE A 149 10.18 -2.57 -6.56
C ILE A 149 11.36 -2.20 -7.46
N ALA A 150 12.03 -3.18 -8.07
CA ALA A 150 13.17 -2.93 -8.95
C ALA A 150 12.78 -2.06 -10.15
N ALA A 151 11.68 -2.38 -10.82
CA ALA A 151 11.16 -1.59 -11.93
C ALA A 151 10.83 -0.15 -11.51
N TYR A 152 10.19 0.01 -10.34
CA TYR A 152 9.83 1.33 -9.82
C TYR A 152 11.06 2.17 -9.46
N PHE A 153 12.10 1.57 -8.88
CA PHE A 153 13.36 2.28 -8.61
C PHE A 153 14.10 2.69 -9.89
N ILE A 154 14.15 1.83 -10.90
CA ILE A 154 14.74 2.17 -12.20
C ILE A 154 13.99 3.34 -12.83
N PHE A 155 12.65 3.27 -12.84
CA PHE A 155 11.82 4.36 -13.33
C PHE A 155 12.07 5.66 -12.57
N PHE A 156 12.04 5.62 -11.24
CA PHE A 156 12.25 6.81 -10.41
C PHE A 156 13.63 7.42 -10.61
N THR A 157 14.66 6.60 -10.74
CA THR A 157 16.01 7.08 -11.04
C THR A 157 16.05 7.85 -12.35
N ILE A 158 15.42 7.31 -13.41
CA ILE A 158 15.33 8.00 -14.71
C ILE A 158 14.53 9.29 -14.59
N PHE A 159 13.40 9.25 -13.86
CA PHE A 159 12.56 10.42 -13.63
C PHE A 159 13.35 11.54 -12.92
N VAL A 160 14.06 11.21 -11.84
CA VAL A 160 14.85 12.19 -11.07
C VAL A 160 16.01 12.76 -11.90
N ILE A 161 16.72 11.94 -12.67
CA ILE A 161 17.79 12.42 -13.55
C ILE A 161 17.25 13.46 -14.54
N LYS A 162 16.09 13.18 -15.15
CA LYS A 162 15.46 14.10 -16.11
C LYS A 162 14.88 15.36 -15.48
N THR A 163 14.52 15.29 -14.20
CA THR A 163 13.94 16.42 -13.45
C THR A 163 14.86 16.95 -12.35
N ALA A 164 16.18 16.74 -12.46
CA ALA A 164 17.15 17.07 -11.41
C ALA A 164 17.12 18.55 -10.99
N SER A 165 16.83 19.45 -11.92
CA SER A 165 16.66 20.88 -11.64
C SER A 165 15.49 21.20 -10.71
N TYR A 166 14.54 20.26 -10.55
CA TYR A 166 13.38 20.40 -9.68
C TYR A 166 13.67 20.03 -8.21
N ILE A 167 14.72 19.25 -7.95
CA ILE A 167 15.07 18.78 -6.58
C ILE A 167 15.14 19.93 -5.56
N PRO A 168 15.84 21.06 -5.81
CA PRO A 168 15.88 22.16 -4.84
C PRO A 168 14.50 22.74 -4.54
N THR A 169 13.64 22.85 -5.55
CA THR A 169 12.26 23.36 -5.39
C THR A 169 11.43 22.42 -4.53
N TYR A 170 11.53 21.10 -4.75
CA TYR A 170 10.85 20.08 -3.96
C TYR A 170 11.29 20.13 -2.48
N LEU A 171 12.60 20.17 -2.22
CA LEU A 171 13.14 20.25 -0.85
C LEU A 171 12.71 21.55 -0.16
N HIS A 172 12.70 22.65 -0.89
CA HIS A 172 12.23 23.94 -0.36
C HIS A 172 10.73 23.87 0.00
N GLY A 173 9.89 23.26 -0.87
CA GLY A 173 8.46 23.04 -0.61
C GLY A 173 8.22 22.15 0.62
N MET A 174 9.03 21.11 0.81
CA MET A 174 8.98 20.26 2.01
C MET A 174 9.21 21.09 3.29
N ILE A 175 10.27 21.92 3.32
CA ILE A 175 10.62 22.73 4.48
C ILE A 175 9.56 23.82 4.72
N GLN A 176 9.15 24.52 3.69
CA GLN A 176 8.11 25.56 3.81
C GLN A 176 6.79 25.00 4.32
N GLY A 177 6.35 23.85 3.78
CA GLY A 177 5.12 23.21 4.21
C GLY A 177 5.20 22.64 5.63
N MET A 178 6.39 22.25 6.09
CA MET A 178 6.63 21.86 7.48
C MET A 178 6.56 23.05 8.43
N MET A 179 7.14 24.18 8.03
CA MET A 179 7.19 25.39 8.88
C MET A 179 5.87 26.14 8.94
N ASN A 180 5.02 26.01 7.91
CA ASN A 180 3.71 26.62 7.82
C ASN A 180 2.63 25.52 7.61
N PRO A 181 2.43 24.63 8.59
CA PRO A 181 1.52 23.52 8.42
C PRO A 181 0.05 23.97 8.53
N VAL A 182 -0.80 23.37 7.70
CA VAL A 182 -2.23 23.35 7.99
C VAL A 182 -2.46 22.37 9.14
N ASN A 183 -3.10 22.86 10.19
CA ASN A 183 -3.38 22.06 11.37
C ASN A 183 -4.74 21.37 11.27
N ALA A 184 -4.80 20.14 11.73
CA ALA A 184 -6.03 19.42 12.00
C ALA A 184 -6.55 19.76 13.41
N MET A 185 -7.52 19.00 13.90
CA MET A 185 -8.02 19.15 15.27
C MET A 185 -6.85 19.08 16.29
N LEU A 186 -6.96 19.81 17.38
CA LEU A 186 -5.98 19.88 18.46
C LEU A 186 -4.61 20.48 18.07
N GLY A 187 -4.52 21.19 16.95
CA GLY A 187 -3.29 21.84 16.52
C GLY A 187 -2.20 20.89 15.97
N VAL A 188 -2.52 19.63 15.74
CA VAL A 188 -1.59 18.69 15.12
C VAL A 188 -1.51 18.96 13.60
N PRO A 189 -0.31 19.03 13.00
CA PRO A 189 -0.18 19.20 11.56
C PRO A 189 -0.92 18.10 10.78
N LEU A 190 -1.78 18.50 9.85
CA LEU A 190 -2.55 17.54 9.03
C LEU A 190 -1.63 16.62 8.22
N GLY A 191 -0.51 17.16 7.70
CA GLY A 191 0.50 16.38 6.99
C GLY A 191 1.10 15.26 7.83
N PHE A 192 1.29 15.49 9.15
CA PHE A 192 1.76 14.45 10.08
C PHE A 192 0.72 13.34 10.24
N ILE A 193 -0.55 13.68 10.44
CA ILE A 193 -1.64 12.70 10.58
C ILE A 193 -1.75 11.86 9.31
N LEU A 194 -1.80 12.50 8.14
CA LEU A 194 -1.88 11.81 6.87
C LEU A 194 -0.61 10.97 6.58
N GLY A 195 0.57 11.48 6.94
CA GLY A 195 1.83 10.74 6.84
C GLY A 195 1.82 9.48 7.68
N MET A 196 1.43 9.57 8.96
CA MET A 196 1.31 8.42 9.87
C MET A 196 0.30 7.40 9.36
N GLN A 197 -0.87 7.83 8.90
CA GLN A 197 -1.86 6.93 8.30
C GLN A 197 -1.27 6.15 7.12
N LYS A 198 -0.51 6.82 6.26
CA LYS A 198 0.11 6.15 5.10
C LYS A 198 1.22 5.19 5.49
N ILE A 199 2.01 5.49 6.52
CA ILE A 199 3.01 4.55 7.04
C ILE A 199 2.32 3.28 7.57
N ILE A 200 1.31 3.43 8.41
CA ILE A 200 0.57 2.28 8.97
C ILE A 200 -0.09 1.47 7.84
N GLN A 201 -0.72 2.14 6.88
CA GLN A 201 -1.42 1.50 5.77
C GLN A 201 -0.46 0.75 4.81
N THR A 202 0.74 1.29 4.56
CA THR A 202 1.64 0.76 3.53
C THR A 202 2.74 -0.15 4.08
N ALA A 203 3.20 0.09 5.32
CA ALA A 203 4.21 -0.73 5.99
C ALA A 203 3.61 -1.70 7.02
N GLU A 204 2.32 -1.55 7.33
CA GLU A 204 1.58 -2.38 8.30
C GLU A 204 2.23 -2.41 9.70
N THR A 205 3.05 -1.40 10.00
CA THR A 205 3.77 -1.26 11.26
C THR A 205 2.81 -1.00 12.42
N GLY A 206 2.99 -1.72 13.52
CA GLY A 206 2.13 -1.62 14.70
C GLY A 206 0.82 -2.41 14.59
N LEU A 207 0.59 -3.08 13.46
CA LEU A 207 -0.57 -3.95 13.26
C LEU A 207 -0.27 -5.43 13.53
N GLY A 208 0.99 -5.79 13.77
CA GLY A 208 1.42 -7.18 14.01
C GLY A 208 1.78 -7.96 12.74
N ALA A 209 1.69 -7.37 11.56
CA ALA A 209 2.05 -8.02 10.29
C ALA A 209 3.53 -8.41 10.25
N LEU A 210 4.42 -7.50 10.63
CA LEU A 210 5.87 -7.75 10.72
C LEU A 210 6.20 -8.83 11.75
N ALA A 211 5.48 -8.83 12.87
CA ALA A 211 5.61 -9.85 13.89
C ALA A 211 5.22 -11.24 13.38
N MET A 212 4.14 -11.35 12.58
CA MET A 212 3.73 -12.61 11.93
C MET A 212 4.75 -13.09 10.91
N ALA A 213 5.26 -12.19 10.08
CA ALA A 213 6.29 -12.52 9.08
C ALA A 213 7.58 -13.01 9.75
N ALA A 214 8.00 -12.39 10.84
CA ALA A 214 9.20 -12.78 11.56
C ALA A 214 9.14 -14.19 12.17
N GLN A 215 7.95 -14.71 12.49
CA GLN A 215 7.79 -16.08 13.00
C GLN A 215 8.20 -17.16 11.99
N GLU A 216 8.28 -16.84 10.69
CA GLU A 216 8.72 -17.76 9.64
C GLU A 216 10.23 -17.86 9.52
N SER A 217 10.97 -16.87 10.01
CA SER A 217 12.43 -16.87 9.90
C SER A 217 13.08 -17.64 11.05
N ASP A 218 14.19 -18.31 10.75
CA ASP A 218 15.04 -18.96 11.75
C ASP A 218 16.00 -17.98 12.44
N SER A 219 15.93 -16.68 12.09
CA SER A 219 16.79 -15.64 12.64
C SER A 219 16.61 -15.48 14.15
N GLU A 220 17.69 -15.10 14.83
CA GLU A 220 17.65 -14.68 16.24
C GLU A 220 16.69 -13.50 16.44
N PRO A 221 16.03 -13.37 17.62
CA PRO A 221 15.04 -12.33 17.85
C PRO A 221 15.50 -10.91 17.54
N ARG A 222 16.74 -10.58 17.89
CA ARG A 222 17.32 -9.26 17.64
C ARG A 222 17.58 -9.03 16.13
N GLU A 223 18.05 -10.03 15.44
CA GLU A 223 18.30 -9.98 14.00
C GLU A 223 16.99 -9.81 13.23
N ALA A 224 15.96 -10.62 13.55
CA ALA A 224 14.64 -10.49 12.94
C ALA A 224 14.04 -9.09 13.17
N ALA A 225 14.19 -8.54 14.38
CA ALA A 225 13.73 -7.19 14.70
C ALA A 225 14.48 -6.10 13.92
N MET A 226 15.79 -6.26 13.70
CA MET A 226 16.57 -5.33 12.86
C MET A 226 16.14 -5.40 11.39
N ILE A 227 15.89 -6.60 10.86
CA ILE A 227 15.40 -6.79 9.49
C ILE A 227 14.01 -6.15 9.31
N ALA A 228 13.15 -6.20 10.32
CA ALA A 228 11.81 -5.61 10.28
C ALA A 228 11.81 -4.07 10.15
N LEU A 229 12.93 -3.39 10.37
CA LEU A 229 13.07 -1.95 10.12
C LEU A 229 13.09 -1.63 8.62
N ILE A 230 13.67 -2.52 7.81
CA ILE A 230 13.87 -2.32 6.37
C ILE A 230 12.55 -2.09 5.63
N PRO A 231 11.51 -2.95 5.79
CA PRO A 231 10.22 -2.72 5.15
C PRO A 231 9.62 -1.35 5.48
N THR A 232 9.67 -0.93 6.74
CA THR A 232 9.12 0.37 7.17
C THR A 232 9.85 1.53 6.48
N ILE A 233 11.18 1.53 6.47
CA ILE A 233 11.98 2.61 5.86
C ILE A 233 11.80 2.62 4.34
N VAL A 234 11.94 1.44 3.69
CA VAL A 234 11.81 1.32 2.23
C VAL A 234 10.41 1.73 1.78
N THR A 235 9.37 1.31 2.50
CA THR A 235 8.00 1.64 2.14
C THR A 235 7.71 3.13 2.24
N VAL A 236 8.19 3.80 3.29
CA VAL A 236 8.05 5.26 3.42
C VAL A 236 8.74 5.98 2.27
N PHE A 237 9.96 5.57 1.93
CA PHE A 237 10.69 6.17 0.83
C PHE A 237 9.99 5.92 -0.51
N VAL A 238 9.74 4.66 -0.87
CA VAL A 238 9.13 4.26 -2.15
C VAL A 238 7.71 4.81 -2.29
N SER A 239 6.90 4.71 -1.23
CA SER A 239 5.50 5.12 -1.30
C SER A 239 5.37 6.64 -1.24
N ILE A 240 5.89 7.26 -0.18
CA ILE A 240 5.52 8.64 0.13
C ILE A 240 6.47 9.63 -0.54
N VAL A 241 7.80 9.44 -0.38
CA VAL A 241 8.77 10.40 -0.93
C VAL A 241 8.74 10.38 -2.45
N VAL A 242 8.81 9.19 -3.07
CA VAL A 242 8.83 9.06 -4.53
C VAL A 242 7.53 9.55 -5.15
N THR A 243 6.38 9.08 -4.66
CA THR A 243 5.09 9.48 -5.23
C THR A 243 4.80 10.95 -5.01
N SER A 244 5.16 11.53 -3.84
CA SER A 244 4.98 12.96 -3.61
C SER A 244 5.90 13.82 -4.47
N TYR A 245 7.12 13.35 -4.77
CA TYR A 245 8.03 14.06 -5.69
C TYR A 245 7.44 14.13 -7.11
N ILE A 246 6.95 13.00 -7.64
CA ILE A 246 6.34 12.95 -8.96
C ILE A 246 5.08 13.81 -9.00
N ALA A 247 4.23 13.69 -7.98
CA ALA A 247 2.99 14.46 -7.89
C ALA A 247 3.26 15.96 -7.79
N SER A 248 4.22 16.38 -6.96
CA SER A 248 4.60 17.78 -6.81
C SER A 248 5.15 18.35 -8.12
N TYR A 249 5.99 17.59 -8.83
CA TYR A 249 6.44 17.97 -10.18
C TYR A 249 5.25 18.14 -11.14
N GLY A 250 4.29 17.22 -11.12
CA GLY A 250 3.08 17.30 -11.94
C GLY A 250 2.20 18.51 -11.62
N VAL A 251 2.03 18.83 -10.33
CA VAL A 251 1.30 20.04 -9.91
C VAL A 251 2.01 21.32 -10.41
N ARG A 252 3.33 21.37 -10.25
CA ARG A 252 4.11 22.53 -10.68
C ARG A 252 4.07 22.79 -12.18
N ASN A 253 3.97 21.72 -12.98
CA ASN A 253 3.89 21.79 -14.44
C ASN A 253 2.46 21.84 -14.98
N GLY A 254 1.44 21.96 -14.10
CA GLY A 254 0.05 22.08 -14.52
C GLY A 254 -0.56 20.80 -15.10
N ILE A 255 0.03 19.63 -14.80
CA ILE A 255 -0.49 18.33 -15.21
C ILE A 255 -1.45 17.77 -14.15
N ILE A 256 -1.09 17.95 -12.87
CA ILE A 256 -1.91 17.49 -11.74
C ILE A 256 -2.67 18.67 -11.15
N HIS A 257 -3.98 18.50 -11.01
CA HIS A 257 -4.89 19.47 -10.42
C HIS A 257 -5.59 18.83 -9.20
N PHE A 258 -5.42 19.42 -8.03
CA PHE A 258 -6.10 19.04 -6.81
C PHE A 258 -7.16 20.10 -6.43
N PRO A 259 -8.26 19.70 -5.75
CA PRO A 259 -8.66 18.31 -5.46
C PRO A 259 -9.24 17.60 -6.70
N ALA A 260 -9.14 16.28 -6.74
CA ALA A 260 -9.70 15.46 -7.80
C ALA A 260 -10.14 14.08 -7.27
N ASP A 261 -11.00 13.37 -8.00
CA ASP A 261 -11.36 11.98 -7.71
C ASP A 261 -10.20 11.02 -7.96
N THR A 262 -10.33 9.77 -7.51
CA THR A 262 -9.25 8.77 -7.56
C THR A 262 -8.76 8.46 -8.97
N ILE A 263 -9.67 8.28 -9.92
CA ILE A 263 -9.30 7.96 -11.31
C ILE A 263 -8.55 9.14 -11.94
N THR A 264 -9.08 10.35 -11.77
CA THR A 264 -8.45 11.57 -12.28
C THR A 264 -7.06 11.78 -11.69
N ARG A 265 -6.91 11.65 -10.36
CA ARG A 265 -5.59 11.76 -9.70
C ARG A 265 -4.56 10.78 -10.26
N LEU A 266 -4.98 9.52 -10.45
CA LEU A 266 -4.10 8.51 -11.01
C LEU A 266 -3.78 8.78 -12.47
N THR A 267 -4.76 9.13 -13.30
CA THR A 267 -4.56 9.50 -14.69
C THR A 267 -3.52 10.61 -14.80
N GLN A 268 -3.66 11.68 -14.04
CA GLN A 268 -2.72 12.81 -14.04
C GLN A 268 -1.32 12.42 -13.56
N LEU A 269 -1.21 11.49 -12.59
CA LEU A 269 0.08 10.97 -12.16
C LEU A 269 0.75 10.15 -13.26
N PHE A 270 0.00 9.30 -13.94
CA PHE A 270 0.49 8.52 -15.09
C PHE A 270 0.89 9.43 -16.26
N GLU A 271 0.13 10.50 -16.51
CA GLU A 271 0.47 11.53 -17.49
C GLU A 271 1.77 12.25 -17.13
N THR A 272 1.97 12.59 -15.86
CA THR A 272 3.23 13.17 -15.37
C THR A 272 4.41 12.23 -15.59
N ALA A 273 4.23 10.94 -15.29
CA ALA A 273 5.25 9.94 -15.56
C ALA A 273 5.54 9.80 -17.06
N GLN A 274 4.51 9.81 -17.90
CA GLN A 274 4.61 9.72 -19.35
C GLN A 274 5.26 10.98 -19.97
N ASP A 275 4.94 12.17 -19.48
CA ASP A 275 5.53 13.43 -19.94
C ASP A 275 7.06 13.43 -19.79
N VAL A 276 7.55 12.96 -18.63
CA VAL A 276 8.99 12.95 -18.35
C VAL A 276 9.73 11.76 -18.95
N THR A 277 9.14 10.56 -18.90
CA THR A 277 9.84 9.30 -19.24
C THR A 277 9.25 8.58 -20.45
N GLY A 278 8.23 9.17 -21.08
CA GLY A 278 7.53 8.58 -22.22
C GLY A 278 6.72 7.34 -21.83
N VAL A 279 6.43 6.49 -22.81
CA VAL A 279 5.65 5.26 -22.65
C VAL A 279 6.27 4.31 -21.59
N PHE A 280 7.59 4.37 -21.38
CA PHE A 280 8.27 3.59 -20.37
C PHE A 280 7.69 3.83 -18.97
N GLY A 281 7.47 5.10 -18.58
CA GLY A 281 6.87 5.44 -17.29
C GLY A 281 5.48 4.84 -17.11
N LEU A 282 4.64 4.95 -18.13
CA LEU A 282 3.29 4.40 -18.10
C LEU A 282 3.29 2.88 -17.91
N ILE A 283 4.15 2.16 -18.64
CA ILE A 283 4.30 0.70 -18.49
C ILE A 283 4.75 0.33 -17.09
N VAL A 284 5.79 0.98 -16.57
CA VAL A 284 6.35 0.64 -15.26
C VAL A 284 5.37 0.91 -14.12
N PHE A 285 4.66 2.05 -14.17
CA PHE A 285 3.62 2.33 -13.17
C PHE A 285 2.50 1.28 -13.20
N SER A 286 2.07 0.87 -14.39
CA SER A 286 1.05 -0.17 -14.55
C SER A 286 1.51 -1.49 -13.95
N ILE A 287 2.71 -1.95 -14.30
CA ILE A 287 3.31 -3.19 -13.78
C ILE A 287 3.46 -3.10 -12.26
N PHE A 288 4.06 -2.02 -11.75
CA PHE A 288 4.22 -1.82 -10.31
C PHE A 288 2.89 -1.90 -9.57
N THR A 289 1.88 -1.20 -10.07
CA THR A 289 0.56 -1.14 -9.42
C THR A 289 -0.11 -2.53 -9.40
N VAL A 290 -0.11 -3.24 -10.52
CA VAL A 290 -0.75 -4.57 -10.62
C VAL A 290 -0.01 -5.60 -9.77
N LEU A 291 1.33 -5.67 -9.86
CA LEU A 291 2.09 -6.66 -9.10
C LEU A 291 2.04 -6.40 -7.59
N SER A 292 2.13 -5.14 -7.16
CA SER A 292 2.01 -4.78 -5.75
C SER A 292 0.61 -5.01 -5.20
N ALA A 293 -0.43 -4.82 -6.02
CA ALA A 293 -1.79 -5.17 -5.67
C ALA A 293 -1.97 -6.68 -5.44
N LEU A 294 -1.50 -7.50 -6.37
CA LEU A 294 -1.57 -8.96 -6.28
C LEU A 294 -0.87 -9.48 -5.03
N THR A 295 0.34 -8.99 -4.74
CA THR A 295 1.08 -9.41 -3.53
C THR A 295 0.36 -9.03 -2.25
N THR A 296 -0.32 -7.88 -2.20
CA THR A 296 -1.09 -7.48 -1.02
C THR A 296 -2.35 -8.34 -0.84
N ILE A 297 -3.06 -8.65 -1.93
CA ILE A 297 -4.22 -9.54 -1.89
C ILE A 297 -3.77 -10.94 -1.41
N LEU A 298 -2.70 -11.50 -1.96
CA LEU A 298 -2.15 -12.79 -1.54
C LEU A 298 -1.66 -12.76 -0.08
N GLY A 299 -1.05 -11.65 0.36
CA GLY A 299 -0.61 -11.44 1.73
C GLY A 299 -1.74 -11.55 2.75
N SER A 300 -2.96 -11.14 2.41
CA SER A 300 -4.12 -11.27 3.29
C SER A 300 -4.49 -12.74 3.57
N TYR A 301 -4.27 -13.65 2.60
CA TYR A 301 -4.41 -15.10 2.83
C TYR A 301 -3.36 -15.61 3.81
N TYR A 302 -2.11 -15.20 3.64
CA TYR A 302 -1.03 -15.56 4.55
C TYR A 302 -1.37 -15.16 6.00
N TYR A 303 -1.80 -13.94 6.23
CA TYR A 303 -2.20 -13.47 7.58
C TYR A 303 -3.36 -14.27 8.15
N MET A 304 -4.36 -14.55 7.33
CA MET A 304 -5.50 -15.37 7.77
C MET A 304 -5.04 -16.76 8.25
N THR A 305 -4.14 -17.43 7.52
CA THR A 305 -3.63 -18.75 7.90
C THR A 305 -2.81 -18.72 9.18
N LYS A 306 -2.09 -17.63 9.47
CA LYS A 306 -1.33 -17.45 10.71
C LYS A 306 -2.20 -17.18 11.92
N LEU A 307 -3.26 -16.41 11.75
CA LEU A 307 -4.17 -16.03 12.84
C LEU A 307 -5.19 -17.12 13.15
N PHE A 308 -5.62 -17.87 12.15
CA PHE A 308 -6.59 -18.96 12.27
C PHE A 308 -5.96 -20.30 11.89
N LYS A 309 -5.02 -20.78 12.75
CA LYS A 309 -4.46 -22.12 12.62
C LYS A 309 -5.59 -23.13 12.74
N SER A 310 -5.98 -23.74 11.64
CA SER A 310 -7.02 -24.76 11.58
C SER A 310 -6.44 -26.06 11.06
N ASN A 311 -6.84 -27.18 11.65
CA ASN A 311 -6.56 -28.50 11.09
C ASN A 311 -7.29 -28.73 9.75
N HIS A 312 -8.21 -27.83 9.38
CA HIS A 312 -9.01 -27.87 8.17
C HIS A 312 -8.58 -26.75 7.19
N ILE A 313 -7.43 -26.93 6.53
CA ILE A 313 -6.90 -25.97 5.56
C ILE A 313 -7.94 -25.60 4.48
N ASN A 314 -8.76 -26.56 4.05
CA ASN A 314 -9.80 -26.33 3.05
C ASN A 314 -10.87 -25.33 3.50
N THR A 315 -11.21 -25.32 4.80
CA THR A 315 -12.17 -24.35 5.36
C THR A 315 -11.62 -22.94 5.30
N ASN A 316 -10.35 -22.75 5.69
CA ASN A 316 -9.70 -21.44 5.60
C ASN A 316 -9.63 -20.94 4.15
N ILE A 317 -9.28 -21.81 3.21
CA ILE A 317 -9.27 -21.48 1.78
C ILE A 317 -10.66 -21.05 1.32
N ALA A 318 -11.71 -21.83 1.62
CA ALA A 318 -13.06 -21.52 1.20
C ALA A 318 -13.54 -20.17 1.77
N ILE A 319 -13.33 -19.92 3.07
CA ILE A 319 -13.67 -18.65 3.69
C ILE A 319 -12.91 -17.49 3.03
N TYR A 320 -11.60 -17.65 2.83
CA TYR A 320 -10.79 -16.63 2.20
C TYR A 320 -11.27 -16.29 0.79
N LEU A 321 -11.56 -17.29 -0.04
CA LEU A 321 -12.03 -17.07 -1.41
C LEU A 321 -13.37 -16.33 -1.45
N VAL A 322 -14.28 -16.65 -0.54
CA VAL A 322 -15.57 -15.93 -0.40
C VAL A 322 -15.32 -14.47 -0.01
N LEU A 323 -14.42 -14.23 0.96
CA LEU A 323 -14.09 -12.88 1.40
C LEU A 323 -13.41 -12.05 0.31
N VAL A 324 -12.46 -12.64 -0.43
CA VAL A 324 -11.76 -11.96 -1.54
C VAL A 324 -12.71 -11.67 -2.70
N PHE A 325 -13.60 -12.60 -3.04
CA PHE A 325 -14.63 -12.36 -4.04
C PHE A 325 -15.54 -11.21 -3.63
N ALA A 326 -16.00 -11.21 -2.37
CA ALA A 326 -16.81 -10.12 -1.83
C ALA A 326 -16.05 -8.77 -1.85
N ALA A 327 -14.78 -8.76 -1.42
CA ALA A 327 -13.95 -7.55 -1.43
C ALA A 327 -13.74 -6.99 -2.84
N GLY A 328 -13.41 -7.84 -3.81
CA GLY A 328 -13.22 -7.44 -5.21
C GLY A 328 -14.51 -6.91 -5.84
N THR A 329 -15.65 -7.55 -5.55
CA THR A 329 -16.96 -7.10 -6.02
C THR A 329 -17.34 -5.76 -5.40
N LEU A 330 -17.25 -5.62 -4.09
CA LEU A 330 -17.59 -4.38 -3.37
C LEU A 330 -16.67 -3.22 -3.80
N ALA A 331 -15.38 -3.46 -3.99
CA ALA A 331 -14.43 -2.44 -4.42
C ALA A 331 -14.82 -1.83 -5.76
N VAL A 332 -15.32 -2.64 -6.67
CA VAL A 332 -15.68 -2.20 -8.02
C VAL A 332 -17.10 -1.59 -8.04
N PHE A 333 -18.07 -2.12 -7.29
CA PHE A 333 -19.46 -1.66 -7.31
C PHE A 333 -19.78 -0.47 -6.37
N GLY A 334 -18.78 0.31 -5.95
CA GLY A 334 -19.01 1.62 -5.36
C GLY A 334 -18.78 1.75 -3.85
N ALA A 335 -18.19 0.73 -3.22
CA ALA A 335 -17.72 0.85 -1.84
C ALA A 335 -16.36 1.59 -1.72
N ASN A 336 -15.88 2.23 -2.79
CA ASN A 336 -14.59 2.94 -2.84
C ASN A 336 -14.46 3.97 -1.70
N VAL A 337 -15.55 4.61 -1.31
CA VAL A 337 -15.57 5.60 -0.21
C VAL A 337 -15.19 4.94 1.12
N VAL A 338 -15.58 3.70 1.35
CA VAL A 338 -15.27 2.96 2.58
C VAL A 338 -13.79 2.57 2.60
N PHE A 339 -13.24 2.15 1.46
CA PHE A 339 -11.85 1.74 1.34
C PHE A 339 -10.86 2.93 1.32
N GLU A 340 -11.31 4.12 0.91
CA GLU A 340 -10.51 5.35 0.98
C GLU A 340 -10.44 5.94 2.40
N ALA A 341 -11.37 5.56 3.27
CA ALA A 341 -11.42 6.02 4.66
C ALA A 341 -10.51 5.24 5.62
N VAL A 342 -10.01 4.08 5.19
CA VAL A 342 -9.08 3.24 5.93
C VAL A 342 -7.64 3.62 5.59
#